data_3a4630bc64c741bd507a8f47b49b424a
#
_entry.id   3a4630bc64c741bd507a8f47b49b424a
#
_cell.length_a   1.000
_cell.length_b   1.000
_cell.length_c   1.000
_cell.angle_alpha   90.00
_cell.angle_beta   90.00
_cell.angle_gamma   90.00
#
_symmetry.space_group_name_H-M   'P 1'
#
loop_
_entity.id
_entity.type
_entity.pdbx_description
1 polymer ?
#
loop_
_entity_poly.entity_id
_entity_poly.type
_entity_poly.pdbx_seq_one_letter_code
_entity_poly.pdbx_strand_id
1 'polypeptide(L)'
;MNCISRLRILLIVFLVVFPTMVIGSPKFSNQIDKNMNQELIQPPYLKKGDTVLILATAGIINDSTIINNSIEILKSWGLNVRLGKNLYESNGHFAGTDKQRLEDFQNAIDDDNIKAVWCARGGYGTVRIIDDIDFTKFKQHPKWVIGFSDVTVLHNEIHNLGIETIHAMMPSTLKPGDEEQKKAQKSLKKALFGKKIKYRVSESDYNKDGEAAGQLVGGNLSILYSLLGSKSTISAENKILFIEDVGEYEYHIDRMLLNLKRNGYFDKCKGLIVGGISDVRENDVAFGKTVEEIVLDAVKEYDFPVSFDFPAGHIRDNRTLILGREISLLVKENKAVVKFLK
;
A
#
# COMPACT_ATOMS: atom_id res chain seq x y z
N MET A 1 53.51 -65.31 -47.82
CA MET A 1 54.53 -64.31 -47.47
C MET A 1 53.84 -62.99 -47.38
N ASN A 2 53.75 -62.44 -46.22
CA ASN A 2 52.86 -61.35 -45.84
C ASN A 2 53.50 -60.02 -46.08
N CYS A 3 52.74 -59.09 -46.70
CA CYS A 3 53.09 -57.70 -46.78
C CYS A 3 51.99 -56.88 -46.09
N ILE A 4 52.26 -56.37 -44.91
CA ILE A 4 51.35 -55.52 -44.16
C ILE A 4 51.70 -54.06 -44.44
N SER A 5 50.81 -53.35 -45.14
CA SER A 5 50.92 -51.93 -45.41
C SER A 5 50.30 -51.17 -44.18
N ARG A 6 51.10 -50.32 -43.53
CA ARG A 6 50.69 -49.44 -42.45
C ARG A 6 50.00 -48.17 -43.02
N LEU A 7 48.73 -48.07 -42.82
CA LEU A 7 47.98 -46.83 -43.09
C LEU A 7 48.15 -45.85 -41.92
N ARG A 8 48.78 -44.71 -42.12
CA ARG A 8 48.89 -43.64 -41.18
C ARG A 8 47.64 -42.71 -41.30
N ILE A 9 46.76 -42.75 -40.32
CA ILE A 9 45.63 -41.84 -40.25
C ILE A 9 46.15 -40.52 -39.68
N LEU A 10 46.05 -39.44 -40.44
CA LEU A 10 46.38 -38.09 -40.03
C LEU A 10 45.09 -37.48 -39.38
N LEU A 11 45.10 -37.31 -38.05
CA LEU A 11 44.00 -36.70 -37.31
C LEU A 11 44.17 -35.18 -37.43
N ILE A 12 43.34 -34.54 -38.26
CA ILE A 12 43.28 -33.08 -38.34
C ILE A 12 42.27 -32.63 -37.28
N VAL A 13 42.75 -32.03 -36.19
CA VAL A 13 41.91 -31.40 -35.16
C VAL A 13 41.55 -30.00 -35.64
N PHE A 14 40.29 -29.81 -36.03
CA PHE A 14 39.73 -28.48 -36.24
C PHE A 14 39.42 -27.84 -34.90
N LEU A 15 40.22 -26.85 -34.48
CA LEU A 15 39.90 -25.98 -33.36
C LEU A 15 38.79 -24.99 -33.81
N VAL A 16 37.55 -25.27 -33.45
CA VAL A 16 36.45 -24.31 -33.64
C VAL A 16 36.49 -23.32 -32.45
N VAL A 17 37.02 -22.14 -32.73
CA VAL A 17 36.96 -21.01 -31.76
C VAL A 17 35.56 -20.41 -31.84
N PHE A 18 34.71 -20.70 -30.85
CA PHE A 18 33.46 -19.98 -30.69
C PHE A 18 33.75 -18.61 -30.06
N PRO A 19 33.32 -17.52 -30.69
CA PRO A 19 33.37 -16.23 -30.02
C PRO A 19 32.38 -16.24 -28.83
N THR A 20 32.88 -16.12 -27.62
CA THR A 20 32.04 -15.89 -26.44
C THR A 20 31.37 -14.51 -26.57
N MET A 21 30.13 -14.51 -27.06
CA MET A 21 29.26 -13.35 -26.95
C MET A 21 28.96 -13.15 -25.45
N VAL A 22 29.62 -12.18 -24.81
CA VAL A 22 29.22 -11.68 -23.49
C VAL A 22 27.91 -10.93 -23.70
N ILE A 23 26.79 -11.62 -23.47
CA ILE A 23 25.49 -10.98 -23.37
C ILE A 23 25.53 -10.20 -22.05
N GLY A 24 25.76 -8.92 -22.16
CA GLY A 24 25.65 -8.00 -21.02
C GLY A 24 24.23 -8.07 -20.45
N SER A 25 24.10 -8.54 -19.22
CA SER A 25 22.84 -8.48 -18.47
C SER A 25 22.33 -7.04 -18.46
N PRO A 26 21.06 -6.76 -18.72
CA PRO A 26 20.52 -5.42 -18.64
C PRO A 26 20.73 -4.91 -17.20
N LYS A 27 21.42 -3.79 -17.05
CA LYS A 27 21.61 -3.10 -15.78
C LYS A 27 20.28 -2.51 -15.32
N PHE A 28 19.48 -3.30 -14.62
CA PHE A 28 18.28 -2.84 -13.91
C PHE A 28 18.59 -2.05 -12.63
N SER A 29 19.88 -1.88 -12.27
CA SER A 29 20.27 -1.40 -10.94
C SER A 29 20.43 0.12 -10.79
N ASN A 30 20.28 0.94 -11.83
CA ASN A 30 20.70 2.35 -11.75
C ASN A 30 19.55 3.37 -11.56
N GLN A 31 18.29 2.94 -11.44
CA GLN A 31 17.17 3.87 -11.20
C GLN A 31 16.68 3.86 -9.74
N ILE A 32 16.97 2.81 -8.97
CA ILE A 32 16.53 2.69 -7.57
C ILE A 32 17.38 3.56 -6.62
N ASP A 33 18.67 3.73 -6.90
CA ASP A 33 19.60 4.44 -5.99
C ASP A 33 19.42 5.96 -5.91
N LYS A 34 18.66 6.59 -6.81
CA LYS A 34 18.48 8.05 -6.80
C LYS A 34 17.38 8.56 -5.86
N ASN A 35 16.51 7.67 -5.35
CA ASN A 35 15.35 8.07 -4.54
C ASN A 35 15.54 7.90 -3.03
N MET A 36 16.72 7.56 -2.55
CA MET A 36 16.96 7.14 -1.15
C MET A 36 16.82 8.23 -0.08
N ASN A 37 16.64 9.52 -0.45
CA ASN A 37 16.42 10.63 0.50
C ASN A 37 15.57 11.77 -0.09
N GLN A 38 14.66 11.48 -1.02
CA GLN A 38 13.81 12.54 -1.55
C GLN A 38 12.68 12.84 -0.55
N GLU A 39 12.64 14.08 -0.05
CA GLU A 39 11.49 14.57 0.72
C GLU A 39 10.24 14.47 -0.17
N LEU A 40 9.23 13.73 0.31
CA LEU A 40 8.01 13.55 -0.46
C LEU A 40 7.21 14.84 -0.51
N ILE A 41 6.56 15.07 -1.64
CA ILE A 41 5.67 16.20 -1.82
C ILE A 41 4.40 15.95 -1.02
N GLN A 42 4.15 16.82 -0.05
CA GLN A 42 2.89 16.86 0.68
C GLN A 42 1.86 17.63 -0.15
N PRO A 43 0.72 17.04 -0.54
CA PRO A 43 -0.37 17.80 -1.13
C PRO A 43 -0.87 18.90 -0.19
N PRO A 44 -1.38 20.03 -0.71
CA PRO A 44 -1.90 21.11 0.11
C PRO A 44 -2.99 20.64 1.07
N TYR A 45 -2.94 21.09 2.32
CA TYR A 45 -4.02 20.85 3.27
C TYR A 45 -5.32 21.53 2.81
N LEU A 46 -6.45 20.88 3.08
CA LEU A 46 -7.76 21.41 2.71
C LEU A 46 -8.14 22.63 3.54
N LYS A 47 -8.90 23.52 2.90
CA LYS A 47 -9.54 24.70 3.49
C LYS A 47 -11.06 24.58 3.33
N LYS A 48 -11.82 25.34 4.12
CA LYS A 48 -13.27 25.46 3.89
C LYS A 48 -13.53 25.96 2.46
N GLY A 49 -14.49 25.37 1.78
CA GLY A 49 -14.82 25.64 0.40
C GLY A 49 -14.06 24.78 -0.61
N ASP A 50 -13.00 24.06 -0.22
CA ASP A 50 -12.31 23.11 -1.11
C ASP A 50 -13.22 21.94 -1.48
N THR A 51 -13.00 21.40 -2.68
CA THR A 51 -13.82 20.33 -3.24
C THR A 51 -13.13 18.98 -3.08
N VAL A 52 -13.85 18.01 -2.50
CA VAL A 52 -13.49 16.59 -2.46
C VAL A 52 -14.34 15.85 -3.50
N LEU A 53 -13.71 15.05 -4.35
CA LEU A 53 -14.41 14.17 -5.27
C LEU A 53 -14.46 12.76 -4.73
N ILE A 54 -15.66 12.16 -4.66
CA ILE A 54 -15.88 10.75 -4.30
C ILE A 54 -16.06 9.96 -5.59
N LEU A 55 -15.25 8.92 -5.77
CA LEU A 55 -15.30 8.03 -6.94
C LEU A 55 -15.00 6.58 -6.53
N ALA A 56 -15.20 5.64 -7.43
CA ALA A 56 -14.87 4.22 -7.22
C ALA A 56 -13.84 3.74 -8.25
N THR A 57 -12.70 3.21 -7.78
CA THR A 57 -11.66 2.61 -8.64
C THR A 57 -11.72 1.10 -8.71
N ALA A 58 -12.55 0.46 -7.88
CA ALA A 58 -12.60 -0.99 -7.70
C ALA A 58 -14.04 -1.53 -7.65
N GLY A 59 -14.52 -1.92 -6.48
CA GLY A 59 -15.80 -2.59 -6.28
C GLY A 59 -17.02 -1.67 -6.41
N ILE A 60 -18.12 -2.27 -6.79
CA ILE A 60 -19.42 -1.60 -7.04
C ILE A 60 -19.99 -0.95 -5.75
N ILE A 61 -20.72 0.14 -5.89
CA ILE A 61 -21.47 0.82 -4.84
C ILE A 61 -22.96 0.49 -5.01
N ASN A 62 -23.47 -0.44 -4.21
CA ASN A 62 -24.86 -0.89 -4.29
C ASN A 62 -25.82 -0.04 -3.47
N ASP A 63 -25.32 0.76 -2.52
CA ASP A 63 -26.14 1.55 -1.61
C ASP A 63 -25.70 3.01 -1.63
N SER A 64 -26.53 3.86 -2.18
CA SER A 64 -26.29 5.29 -2.24
C SER A 64 -26.32 5.98 -0.85
N THR A 65 -26.92 5.36 0.16
CA THR A 65 -27.00 5.95 1.51
C THR A 65 -25.62 6.14 2.12
N ILE A 66 -24.66 5.24 1.85
CA ILE A 66 -23.28 5.35 2.32
C ILE A 66 -22.58 6.57 1.71
N ILE A 67 -22.87 6.87 0.44
CA ILE A 67 -22.32 8.06 -0.23
C ILE A 67 -22.95 9.33 0.35
N ASN A 68 -24.27 9.33 0.58
CA ASN A 68 -24.96 10.48 1.19
C ASN A 68 -24.42 10.78 2.60
N ASN A 69 -24.17 9.78 3.43
CA ASN A 69 -23.54 9.96 4.74
C ASN A 69 -22.14 10.59 4.63
N SER A 70 -21.38 10.16 3.64
CA SER A 70 -20.03 10.71 3.39
C SER A 70 -20.09 12.17 2.95
N ILE A 71 -21.07 12.53 2.11
CA ILE A 71 -21.33 13.91 1.69
C ILE A 71 -21.64 14.78 2.90
N GLU A 72 -22.54 14.33 3.79
CA GLU A 72 -22.90 15.09 4.99
C GLU A 72 -21.71 15.27 5.95
N ILE A 73 -20.85 14.27 6.10
CA ILE A 73 -19.63 14.39 6.91
C ILE A 73 -18.70 15.46 6.30
N LEU A 74 -18.42 15.42 4.99
CA LEU A 74 -17.56 16.40 4.34
C LEU A 74 -18.14 17.80 4.39
N LYS A 75 -19.45 17.96 4.16
CA LYS A 75 -20.16 19.23 4.30
C LYS A 75 -20.09 19.78 5.73
N SER A 76 -20.19 18.91 6.75
CA SER A 76 -20.03 19.31 8.16
C SER A 76 -18.64 19.84 8.47
N TRP A 77 -17.64 19.50 7.64
CA TRP A 77 -16.28 20.05 7.73
C TRP A 77 -16.11 21.34 6.91
N GLY A 78 -17.15 21.77 6.20
CA GLY A 78 -17.15 22.97 5.35
C GLY A 78 -16.56 22.72 3.98
N LEU A 79 -16.55 21.49 3.49
CA LEU A 79 -16.03 21.10 2.18
C LEU A 79 -17.18 20.97 1.17
N ASN A 80 -16.89 21.25 -0.09
CA ASN A 80 -17.74 20.93 -1.22
C ASN A 80 -17.49 19.47 -1.65
N VAL A 81 -18.54 18.83 -2.21
CA VAL A 81 -18.44 17.45 -2.67
C VAL A 81 -18.89 17.35 -4.12
N ARG A 82 -18.10 16.65 -4.90
CA ARG A 82 -18.48 16.19 -6.26
C ARG A 82 -18.41 14.67 -6.29
N LEU A 83 -19.19 14.08 -7.17
CA LEU A 83 -19.20 12.62 -7.39
C LEU A 83 -18.59 12.33 -8.76
N GLY A 84 -17.88 11.22 -8.86
CA GLY A 84 -17.44 10.66 -10.12
C GLY A 84 -18.65 10.37 -11.01
N LYS A 85 -18.51 10.60 -12.30
CA LYS A 85 -19.57 10.41 -13.29
C LYS A 85 -20.06 8.96 -13.31
N ASN A 86 -19.15 8.02 -13.12
CA ASN A 86 -19.38 6.60 -13.20
C ASN A 86 -19.46 5.92 -11.81
N LEU A 87 -19.59 6.68 -10.71
CA LEU A 87 -19.54 6.17 -9.34
C LEU A 87 -20.52 5.02 -9.07
N TYR A 88 -21.71 5.04 -9.68
CA TYR A 88 -22.77 4.05 -9.49
C TYR A 88 -22.88 3.05 -10.63
N GLU A 89 -21.95 3.08 -11.57
CA GLU A 89 -21.93 2.11 -12.66
C GLU A 89 -21.59 0.71 -12.14
N SER A 90 -22.01 -0.30 -12.88
CA SER A 90 -21.82 -1.70 -12.52
C SER A 90 -21.42 -2.53 -13.74
N ASN A 91 -20.37 -3.32 -13.57
CA ASN A 91 -19.95 -4.34 -14.51
C ASN A 91 -19.52 -5.59 -13.72
N GLY A 92 -20.48 -6.43 -13.37
CA GLY A 92 -20.27 -7.57 -12.47
C GLY A 92 -19.79 -7.12 -11.10
N HIS A 93 -18.58 -7.48 -10.72
CA HIS A 93 -17.97 -7.15 -9.44
C HIS A 93 -17.51 -5.67 -9.35
N PHE A 94 -17.29 -5.03 -10.49
CA PHE A 94 -16.63 -3.73 -10.59
C PHE A 94 -17.61 -2.56 -10.63
N ALA A 95 -17.16 -1.41 -10.16
CA ALA A 95 -17.86 -0.13 -10.33
C ALA A 95 -17.71 0.38 -11.78
N GLY A 96 -18.43 -0.25 -12.71
CA GLY A 96 -18.30 -0.02 -14.14
C GLY A 96 -17.12 -0.73 -14.80
N THR A 97 -16.91 -0.47 -16.08
CA THR A 97 -15.78 -1.00 -16.87
C THR A 97 -14.45 -0.40 -16.43
N ASP A 98 -13.32 -1.04 -16.79
CA ASP A 98 -11.98 -0.49 -16.53
C ASP A 98 -11.86 0.95 -17.10
N LYS A 99 -12.39 1.18 -18.30
CA LYS A 99 -12.41 2.50 -18.94
C LYS A 99 -13.19 3.56 -18.12
N GLN A 100 -14.34 3.21 -17.57
CA GLN A 100 -15.16 4.13 -16.77
C GLN A 100 -14.46 4.50 -15.46
N ARG A 101 -13.84 3.52 -14.76
CA ARG A 101 -13.09 3.77 -13.54
C ARG A 101 -11.84 4.60 -13.79
N LEU A 102 -11.12 4.31 -14.89
CA LEU A 102 -9.99 5.11 -15.33
C LEU A 102 -10.39 6.54 -15.67
N GLU A 103 -11.46 6.74 -16.44
CA GLU A 103 -12.00 8.07 -16.81
C GLU A 103 -12.29 8.91 -15.56
N ASP A 104 -12.98 8.33 -14.56
CA ASP A 104 -13.32 9.05 -13.33
C ASP A 104 -12.07 9.44 -12.54
N PHE A 105 -11.11 8.52 -12.40
CA PHE A 105 -9.89 8.80 -11.65
C PHE A 105 -8.99 9.80 -12.38
N GLN A 106 -8.80 9.63 -13.69
CA GLN A 106 -8.00 10.55 -14.50
C GLN A 106 -8.57 11.98 -14.46
N ASN A 107 -9.88 12.12 -14.69
CA ASN A 107 -10.54 13.43 -14.64
C ASN A 107 -10.40 14.08 -13.25
N ALA A 108 -10.47 13.27 -12.17
CA ALA A 108 -10.32 13.79 -10.81
C ALA A 108 -8.92 14.30 -10.52
N ILE A 109 -7.88 13.57 -10.97
CA ILE A 109 -6.49 13.98 -10.72
C ILE A 109 -6.06 15.15 -11.63
N ASP A 110 -6.71 15.33 -12.78
CA ASP A 110 -6.43 16.38 -13.73
C ASP A 110 -7.20 17.70 -13.48
N ASP A 111 -8.29 17.67 -12.72
CA ASP A 111 -9.09 18.87 -12.41
C ASP A 111 -8.50 19.64 -11.23
N ASP A 112 -7.96 20.83 -11.49
CA ASP A 112 -7.35 21.69 -10.46
C ASP A 112 -8.35 22.20 -9.40
N ASN A 113 -9.66 22.11 -9.64
CA ASN A 113 -10.68 22.45 -8.65
C ASN A 113 -10.88 21.34 -7.62
N ILE A 114 -10.46 20.12 -7.92
CA ILE A 114 -10.47 19.00 -6.96
C ILE A 114 -9.21 19.08 -6.08
N LYS A 115 -9.39 19.06 -4.75
CA LYS A 115 -8.29 19.12 -3.79
C LYS A 115 -8.02 17.80 -3.09
N ALA A 116 -8.99 16.88 -3.11
CA ALA A 116 -8.83 15.52 -2.65
C ALA A 116 -9.74 14.57 -3.44
N VAL A 117 -9.27 13.34 -3.63
CA VAL A 117 -10.03 12.21 -4.18
C VAL A 117 -10.25 11.22 -3.04
N TRP A 118 -11.50 10.93 -2.72
CA TRP A 118 -11.87 9.94 -1.70
C TRP A 118 -12.46 8.71 -2.40
N CYS A 119 -11.69 7.62 -2.41
CA CYS A 119 -12.15 6.36 -3.00
C CYS A 119 -13.33 5.82 -2.18
N ALA A 120 -14.43 5.51 -2.85
CA ALA A 120 -15.69 5.16 -2.21
C ALA A 120 -15.65 3.76 -1.59
N ARG A 121 -14.92 2.83 -2.21
CA ARG A 121 -14.82 1.42 -1.82
C ARG A 121 -13.53 0.80 -2.36
N GLY A 122 -12.99 -0.17 -1.62
CA GLY A 122 -12.01 -1.13 -2.09
C GLY A 122 -12.65 -2.31 -2.85
N GLY A 123 -12.19 -3.50 -2.59
CA GLY A 123 -12.57 -4.73 -3.27
C GLY A 123 -11.47 -5.20 -4.21
N TYR A 124 -11.71 -5.19 -5.51
CA TYR A 124 -10.71 -5.53 -6.53
C TYR A 124 -10.97 -4.71 -7.79
N GLY A 125 -9.91 -4.20 -8.41
CA GLY A 125 -10.04 -3.54 -9.71
C GLY A 125 -9.06 -2.39 -9.96
N THR A 126 -8.49 -1.76 -8.93
CA THR A 126 -7.54 -0.64 -9.09
C THR A 126 -6.29 -1.08 -9.87
N VAL A 127 -5.79 -2.29 -9.63
CA VAL A 127 -4.63 -2.84 -10.34
C VAL A 127 -4.86 -2.97 -11.86
N ARG A 128 -6.11 -3.04 -12.31
CA ARG A 128 -6.47 -3.18 -13.72
C ARG A 128 -6.35 -1.87 -14.51
N ILE A 129 -6.32 -0.75 -13.80
CA ILE A 129 -6.31 0.58 -14.41
C ILE A 129 -5.03 1.37 -14.10
N ILE A 130 -4.22 0.92 -13.14
CA ILE A 130 -3.07 1.69 -12.64
C ILE A 130 -2.05 2.02 -13.73
N ASP A 131 -1.84 1.09 -14.68
CA ASP A 131 -0.85 1.23 -15.73
C ASP A 131 -1.25 2.23 -16.83
N ASP A 132 -2.56 2.51 -16.94
CA ASP A 132 -3.13 3.42 -17.94
C ASP A 132 -3.33 4.85 -17.39
N ILE A 133 -3.05 5.09 -16.09
CA ILE A 133 -3.19 6.42 -15.48
C ILE A 133 -2.00 7.31 -15.87
N ASP A 134 -2.29 8.49 -16.44
CA ASP A 134 -1.29 9.54 -16.66
C ASP A 134 -1.18 10.46 -15.43
N PHE A 135 -0.11 10.32 -14.69
CA PHE A 135 0.19 11.14 -13.51
C PHE A 135 0.94 12.45 -13.83
N THR A 136 1.13 12.81 -15.10
CA THR A 136 1.94 13.97 -15.49
C THR A 136 1.43 15.27 -14.86
N LYS A 137 0.13 15.53 -14.96
CA LYS A 137 -0.51 16.71 -14.40
C LYS A 137 -0.62 16.63 -12.87
N PHE A 138 -0.90 15.44 -12.34
CA PHE A 138 -0.97 15.19 -10.89
C PHE A 138 0.35 15.51 -10.19
N LYS A 139 1.50 15.21 -10.79
CA LYS A 139 2.82 15.55 -10.22
C LYS A 139 3.06 17.06 -10.13
N GLN A 140 2.47 17.83 -11.01
CA GLN A 140 2.57 19.30 -10.99
C GLN A 140 1.61 19.93 -9.97
N HIS A 141 0.42 19.33 -9.80
CA HIS A 141 -0.65 19.80 -8.93
C HIS A 141 -1.16 18.66 -8.02
N PRO A 142 -0.33 18.17 -7.08
CA PRO A 142 -0.68 17.03 -6.25
C PRO A 142 -1.87 17.34 -5.35
N LYS A 143 -2.71 16.33 -5.16
CA LYS A 143 -3.88 16.35 -4.29
C LYS A 143 -3.97 15.08 -3.47
N TRP A 144 -4.69 15.11 -2.36
CA TRP A 144 -4.84 13.95 -1.49
C TRP A 144 -5.62 12.84 -2.20
N VAL A 145 -5.05 11.62 -2.22
CA VAL A 145 -5.76 10.39 -2.57
C VAL A 145 -5.99 9.62 -1.29
N ILE A 146 -7.27 9.30 -1.00
CA ILE A 146 -7.73 8.79 0.28
C ILE A 146 -8.42 7.44 0.08
N GLY A 147 -8.05 6.44 0.87
CA GLY A 147 -8.67 5.12 0.87
C GLY A 147 -7.79 4.09 1.57
N PHE A 148 -8.15 2.82 1.49
CA PHE A 148 -7.39 1.68 2.00
C PHE A 148 -7.77 0.41 1.23
N SER A 149 -7.28 -0.78 1.64
CA SER A 149 -7.59 -2.03 0.94
C SER A 149 -7.03 -2.00 -0.49
N ASP A 150 -7.83 -2.27 -1.51
CA ASP A 150 -7.44 -2.23 -2.94
C ASP A 150 -6.82 -0.89 -3.38
N VAL A 151 -7.11 0.22 -2.67
CA VAL A 151 -6.51 1.54 -2.90
C VAL A 151 -5.00 1.56 -2.57
N THR A 152 -4.49 0.55 -1.89
CA THR A 152 -3.04 0.34 -1.67
C THR A 152 -2.26 0.35 -2.98
N VAL A 153 -2.85 -0.09 -4.10
CA VAL A 153 -2.26 0.01 -5.44
C VAL A 153 -1.92 1.47 -5.79
N LEU A 154 -2.89 2.39 -5.57
CA LEU A 154 -2.67 3.83 -5.81
C LEU A 154 -1.67 4.43 -4.83
N HIS A 155 -1.75 4.03 -3.55
CA HIS A 155 -0.81 4.53 -2.54
C HIS A 155 0.63 4.22 -2.91
N ASN A 156 0.90 3.00 -3.36
CA ASN A 156 2.23 2.56 -3.72
C ASN A 156 2.74 3.25 -5.00
N GLU A 157 1.92 3.33 -6.05
CA GLU A 157 2.31 4.02 -7.28
C GLU A 157 2.59 5.50 -7.02
N ILE A 158 1.71 6.19 -6.30
CA ILE A 158 1.85 7.61 -5.97
C ILE A 158 3.05 7.85 -5.04
N HIS A 159 3.34 6.93 -4.10
CA HIS A 159 4.55 6.99 -3.29
C HIS A 159 5.82 6.94 -4.16
N ASN A 160 5.86 6.05 -5.16
CA ASN A 160 6.98 5.96 -6.11
C ASN A 160 7.14 7.23 -6.97
N LEU A 161 6.07 8.02 -7.12
CA LEU A 161 6.13 9.35 -7.74
C LEU A 161 6.65 10.44 -6.78
N GLY A 162 6.89 10.11 -5.53
CA GLY A 162 7.38 11.04 -4.51
C GLY A 162 6.28 11.89 -3.87
N ILE A 163 5.04 11.41 -3.76
CA ILE A 163 3.89 12.16 -3.24
C ILE A 163 3.23 11.39 -2.09
N GLU A 164 2.85 12.13 -1.04
CA GLU A 164 2.12 11.56 0.10
C GLU A 164 0.66 11.23 -0.24
N THR A 165 0.12 10.18 0.40
CA THR A 165 -1.29 9.78 0.30
C THR A 165 -1.88 9.49 1.67
N ILE A 166 -3.18 9.22 1.74
CA ILE A 166 -3.89 8.98 3.01
C ILE A 166 -4.55 7.60 3.02
N HIS A 167 -4.00 6.68 3.82
CA HIS A 167 -4.68 5.45 4.20
C HIS A 167 -5.72 5.80 5.28
N ALA A 168 -6.99 5.61 4.98
CA ALA A 168 -8.08 5.95 5.89
C ALA A 168 -9.39 5.26 5.49
N MET A 169 -10.36 5.30 6.40
CA MET A 169 -11.72 4.83 6.15
C MET A 169 -12.29 5.35 4.82
N MET A 170 -13.14 4.57 4.21
CA MET A 170 -13.83 4.88 2.95
C MET A 170 -15.34 5.02 3.17
N PRO A 171 -16.07 5.69 2.27
CA PRO A 171 -17.53 5.77 2.30
C PRO A 171 -18.22 4.44 2.57
N SER A 172 -17.81 3.35 1.90
CA SER A 172 -18.39 2.02 2.06
C SER A 172 -18.26 1.42 3.47
N THR A 173 -17.36 1.92 4.29
CA THR A 173 -17.16 1.44 5.67
C THR A 173 -17.86 2.30 6.72
N LEU A 174 -18.45 3.44 6.30
CA LEU A 174 -19.13 4.35 7.21
C LEU A 174 -20.45 3.76 7.73
N LYS A 175 -20.61 3.77 9.04
CA LYS A 175 -21.86 3.40 9.73
C LYS A 175 -22.34 4.60 10.55
N PRO A 176 -23.48 5.19 10.19
CA PRO A 176 -24.04 6.31 10.94
C PRO A 176 -24.26 5.94 12.41
N GLY A 177 -23.87 6.84 13.32
CA GLY A 177 -24.03 6.63 14.76
C GLY A 177 -23.01 5.69 15.42
N ASP A 178 -22.06 5.15 14.68
CA ASP A 178 -21.03 4.27 15.23
C ASP A 178 -19.97 5.11 16.01
N GLU A 179 -19.98 4.97 17.32
CA GLU A 179 -19.08 5.70 18.23
C GLU A 179 -17.60 5.30 18.00
N GLU A 180 -17.31 4.05 17.63
CA GLU A 180 -15.95 3.60 17.39
C GLU A 180 -15.35 4.32 16.18
N GLN A 181 -16.16 4.58 15.16
CA GLN A 181 -15.72 5.28 13.96
C GLN A 181 -15.49 6.78 14.16
N LYS A 182 -15.98 7.38 15.27
CA LYS A 182 -15.73 8.80 15.54
C LYS A 182 -14.25 9.14 15.64
N LYS A 183 -13.43 8.22 16.19
CA LYS A 183 -11.98 8.42 16.26
C LYS A 183 -11.34 8.39 14.88
N ALA A 184 -11.77 7.47 14.03
CA ALA A 184 -11.34 7.37 12.64
C ALA A 184 -11.71 8.62 11.84
N GLN A 185 -12.98 9.07 11.89
CA GLN A 185 -13.44 10.30 11.24
C GLN A 185 -12.66 11.54 11.72
N LYS A 186 -12.45 11.66 13.05
CA LYS A 186 -11.68 12.76 13.64
C LYS A 186 -10.22 12.75 13.15
N SER A 187 -9.63 11.56 12.99
CA SER A 187 -8.26 11.42 12.49
C SER A 187 -8.14 11.83 11.02
N LEU A 188 -9.12 11.44 10.17
CA LEU A 188 -9.18 11.86 8.78
C LEU A 188 -9.32 13.38 8.66
N LYS A 189 -10.24 13.98 9.41
CA LYS A 189 -10.37 15.45 9.46
C LYS A 189 -9.06 16.12 9.87
N LYS A 190 -8.36 15.59 10.89
CA LYS A 190 -7.07 16.14 11.32
C LYS A 190 -6.02 16.08 10.22
N ALA A 191 -5.90 14.94 9.49
CA ALA A 191 -4.96 14.77 8.42
C ALA A 191 -5.22 15.77 7.29
N LEU A 192 -6.48 15.86 6.83
CA LEU A 192 -6.86 16.73 5.72
C LEU A 192 -6.65 18.22 6.02
N PHE A 193 -6.83 18.66 7.29
CA PHE A 193 -6.69 20.06 7.70
C PHE A 193 -5.35 20.38 8.40
N GLY A 194 -4.34 19.52 8.25
CA GLY A 194 -2.98 19.77 8.72
C GLY A 194 -2.82 19.83 10.24
N LYS A 195 -3.65 19.12 10.98
CA LYS A 195 -3.52 19.06 12.46
C LYS A 195 -2.57 17.95 12.86
N LYS A 196 -1.81 18.18 13.92
CA LYS A 196 -0.88 17.19 14.49
C LYS A 196 -1.58 15.85 14.78
N ILE A 197 -0.95 14.76 14.36
CA ILE A 197 -1.40 13.40 14.58
C ILE A 197 -0.38 12.67 15.45
N LYS A 198 -0.89 12.06 16.51
CA LYS A 198 -0.16 11.17 17.40
C LYS A 198 -1.10 10.09 17.89
N TYR A 199 -0.67 8.86 17.81
CA TYR A 199 -1.40 7.70 18.32
C TYR A 199 -0.67 7.09 19.51
N ARG A 200 -1.46 6.68 20.51
CA ARG A 200 -1.07 5.71 21.51
C ARG A 200 -1.79 4.44 21.17
N VAL A 201 -1.04 3.38 20.95
CA VAL A 201 -1.56 2.05 20.61
C VAL A 201 -1.81 1.28 21.90
N SER A 202 -2.80 0.42 21.89
CA SER A 202 -3.11 -0.48 23.02
C SER A 202 -1.91 -1.37 23.35
N GLU A 203 -1.90 -1.90 24.56
CA GLU A 203 -0.90 -2.87 24.98
C GLU A 203 -1.05 -4.16 24.16
N SER A 204 0.07 -4.76 23.77
CA SER A 204 0.12 -6.07 23.12
C SER A 204 1.36 -6.84 23.59
N ASP A 205 1.16 -8.08 24.03
CA ASP A 205 2.27 -8.94 24.48
C ASP A 205 3.18 -9.39 23.33
N TYR A 206 2.75 -9.19 22.09
CA TYR A 206 3.52 -9.50 20.89
C TYR A 206 4.43 -8.34 20.43
N ASN A 207 4.33 -7.19 21.06
CA ASN A 207 5.16 -6.05 20.71
C ASN A 207 6.65 -6.36 20.91
N LYS A 208 7.48 -5.91 19.96
CA LYS A 208 8.94 -5.97 20.07
C LYS A 208 9.47 -4.56 20.33
N ASP A 209 10.10 -4.38 21.49
CA ASP A 209 10.60 -3.08 21.96
C ASP A 209 11.65 -2.49 21.01
N GLY A 210 11.68 -1.17 20.94
CA GLY A 210 12.65 -0.39 20.19
C GLY A 210 12.12 0.98 19.78
N GLU A 211 12.99 1.75 19.14
CA GLU A 211 12.66 3.07 18.62
C GLU A 211 13.16 3.20 17.17
N ALA A 212 12.32 3.77 16.32
CA ALA A 212 12.65 4.03 14.93
C ALA A 212 12.03 5.35 14.43
N ALA A 213 12.66 5.92 13.41
CA ALA A 213 12.11 7.01 12.63
C ALA A 213 12.33 6.77 11.14
N GLY A 214 11.32 7.08 10.32
CA GLY A 214 11.38 6.92 8.88
C GLY A 214 10.04 7.20 8.22
N GLN A 215 10.03 7.22 6.90
CA GLN A 215 8.80 7.35 6.15
C GLN A 215 7.89 6.14 6.38
N LEU A 216 6.60 6.40 6.58
CA LEU A 216 5.59 5.34 6.68
C LEU A 216 5.16 4.88 5.29
N VAL A 217 5.28 3.60 5.01
CA VAL A 217 4.85 2.98 3.75
C VAL A 217 4.08 1.70 4.02
N GLY A 218 3.38 1.17 3.03
CA GLY A 218 2.68 -0.09 3.18
C GLY A 218 1.19 0.02 2.88
N GLY A 219 0.38 -0.81 3.55
CA GLY A 219 -1.06 -0.93 3.38
C GLY A 219 -1.53 -2.37 3.49
N ASN A 220 -2.48 -2.76 2.64
CA ASN A 220 -3.03 -4.12 2.64
C ASN A 220 -1.96 -5.14 2.19
N LEU A 221 -1.75 -6.19 3.00
CA LEU A 221 -0.66 -7.16 2.82
C LEU A 221 -0.82 -7.95 1.52
N SER A 222 -2.02 -8.40 1.19
CA SER A 222 -2.28 -9.15 -0.04
C SER A 222 -2.04 -8.29 -1.29
N ILE A 223 -2.31 -7.00 -1.22
CA ILE A 223 -1.99 -6.06 -2.29
C ILE A 223 -0.47 -5.82 -2.39
N LEU A 224 0.22 -5.59 -1.27
CA LEU A 224 1.69 -5.47 -1.27
C LEU A 224 2.35 -6.70 -1.90
N TYR A 225 1.89 -7.89 -1.52
CA TYR A 225 2.32 -9.16 -2.09
C TYR A 225 2.07 -9.24 -3.60
N SER A 226 0.89 -8.84 -4.07
CA SER A 226 0.50 -8.92 -5.48
C SER A 226 1.26 -7.95 -6.38
N LEU A 227 1.77 -6.84 -5.82
CA LEU A 227 2.50 -5.81 -6.56
C LEU A 227 4.00 -6.10 -6.71
N LEU A 228 4.53 -7.14 -6.04
CA LEU A 228 5.94 -7.50 -6.14
C LEU A 228 6.37 -7.73 -7.58
N GLY A 229 7.47 -7.09 -7.97
CA GLY A 229 8.01 -7.16 -9.34
C GLY A 229 7.33 -6.24 -10.36
N SER A 230 6.26 -5.52 -9.98
CA SER A 230 5.64 -4.49 -10.82
C SER A 230 6.29 -3.12 -10.60
N LYS A 231 5.95 -2.14 -11.45
CA LYS A 231 6.39 -0.74 -11.26
C LYS A 231 5.79 -0.09 -10.00
N SER A 232 4.66 -0.61 -9.51
CA SER A 232 4.00 -0.16 -8.28
C SER A 232 4.55 -0.83 -7.02
N THR A 233 5.61 -1.66 -7.12
CA THR A 233 6.33 -2.19 -5.96
C THR A 233 6.95 -1.04 -5.18
N ILE A 234 6.73 -0.98 -3.86
CA ILE A 234 7.44 -0.03 -2.98
C ILE A 234 8.68 -0.68 -2.35
N SER A 235 9.63 0.14 -1.94
CA SER A 235 10.75 -0.28 -1.10
C SER A 235 10.48 0.07 0.35
N ALA A 236 10.70 -0.87 1.26
CA ALA A 236 10.69 -0.64 2.71
C ALA A 236 12.09 -0.24 3.26
N GLU A 237 13.10 -0.11 2.39
CA GLU A 237 14.45 0.27 2.79
C GLU A 237 14.48 1.63 3.49
N ASN A 238 15.02 1.66 4.71
CA ASN A 238 15.08 2.83 5.59
C ASN A 238 13.71 3.43 5.97
N LYS A 239 12.63 2.66 5.84
CA LYS A 239 11.26 3.09 6.11
C LYS A 239 10.60 2.26 7.21
N ILE A 240 9.46 2.71 7.71
CA ILE A 240 8.61 1.96 8.63
C ILE A 240 7.47 1.38 7.79
N LEU A 241 7.36 0.04 7.79
CA LEU A 241 6.35 -0.68 7.05
C LEU A 241 5.07 -0.80 7.88
N PHE A 242 3.92 -0.50 7.28
CA PHE A 242 2.60 -0.77 7.81
C PHE A 242 1.94 -1.90 7.02
N ILE A 243 1.37 -2.86 7.71
CA ILE A 243 0.59 -3.96 7.11
C ILE A 243 -0.74 -4.14 7.81
N GLU A 244 -1.77 -4.49 7.07
CA GLU A 244 -3.10 -4.90 7.55
C GLU A 244 -3.71 -5.85 6.51
N ASP A 245 -4.69 -6.67 6.87
CA ASP A 245 -5.42 -7.51 5.89
C ASP A 245 -6.78 -7.97 6.42
N VAL A 246 -7.57 -8.67 5.55
CA VAL A 246 -8.89 -9.20 5.90
C VAL A 246 -9.19 -10.49 5.15
N GLY A 247 -9.76 -11.46 5.86
CA GLY A 247 -10.38 -12.63 5.26
C GLY A 247 -9.38 -13.66 4.69
N GLU A 248 -8.12 -13.59 5.10
CA GLU A 248 -7.06 -14.49 4.65
C GLU A 248 -6.95 -15.73 5.55
N TYR A 249 -6.44 -16.84 4.99
CA TYR A 249 -6.02 -17.99 5.76
C TYR A 249 -4.66 -17.76 6.40
N GLU A 250 -4.39 -18.36 7.56
CA GLU A 250 -3.11 -18.26 8.26
C GLU A 250 -1.92 -18.65 7.37
N TYR A 251 -2.04 -19.79 6.64
CA TYR A 251 -0.98 -20.20 5.71
C TYR A 251 -0.74 -19.21 4.57
N HIS A 252 -1.77 -18.44 4.19
CA HIS A 252 -1.64 -17.44 3.14
C HIS A 252 -0.96 -16.19 3.69
N ILE A 253 -1.28 -15.77 4.92
CA ILE A 253 -0.57 -14.70 5.63
C ILE A 253 0.92 -15.05 5.76
N ASP A 254 1.25 -16.27 6.20
CA ASP A 254 2.63 -16.78 6.28
C ASP A 254 3.34 -16.68 4.92
N ARG A 255 2.70 -17.18 3.86
CA ARG A 255 3.25 -17.17 2.50
C ARG A 255 3.52 -15.74 2.02
N MET A 256 2.61 -14.80 2.25
CA MET A 256 2.77 -13.41 1.85
C MET A 256 3.95 -12.76 2.58
N LEU A 257 4.06 -12.95 3.89
CA LEU A 257 5.17 -12.43 4.70
C LEU A 257 6.51 -13.03 4.29
N LEU A 258 6.57 -14.35 4.08
CA LEU A 258 7.78 -15.02 3.59
C LEU A 258 8.17 -14.53 2.19
N ASN A 259 7.21 -14.21 1.34
CA ASN A 259 7.52 -13.66 0.02
C ASN A 259 8.05 -12.23 0.12
N LEU A 260 7.46 -11.37 0.95
CA LEU A 260 8.02 -10.04 1.25
C LEU A 260 9.45 -10.14 1.78
N LYS A 261 9.69 -11.06 2.74
CA LYS A 261 11.02 -11.33 3.30
C LYS A 261 12.02 -11.72 2.22
N ARG A 262 11.68 -12.70 1.38
CA ARG A 262 12.54 -13.19 0.28
C ARG A 262 12.80 -12.13 -0.80
N ASN A 263 11.95 -11.10 -0.88
CA ASN A 263 12.15 -9.93 -1.73
C ASN A 263 12.87 -8.77 -1.01
N GLY A 264 13.43 -9.01 0.18
CA GLY A 264 14.27 -8.04 0.90
C GLY A 264 13.51 -6.92 1.61
N TYR A 265 12.19 -7.02 1.79
CA TYR A 265 11.40 -5.95 2.42
C TYR A 265 11.85 -5.66 3.85
N PHE A 266 12.30 -6.67 4.58
CA PHE A 266 12.70 -6.53 5.98
C PHE A 266 14.20 -6.25 6.17
N ASP A 267 15.05 -6.45 5.16
CA ASP A 267 16.50 -6.41 5.30
C ASP A 267 17.02 -5.06 5.80
N LYS A 268 16.40 -3.98 5.37
CA LYS A 268 16.75 -2.61 5.78
C LYS A 268 15.53 -1.82 6.28
N CYS A 269 14.46 -2.50 6.62
CA CYS A 269 13.30 -1.91 7.26
C CYS A 269 13.68 -1.36 8.64
N LYS A 270 13.13 -0.21 9.03
CA LYS A 270 13.41 0.40 10.34
C LYS A 270 12.38 0.07 11.40
N GLY A 271 11.22 -0.43 11.02
CA GLY A 271 10.14 -0.78 11.96
C GLY A 271 8.95 -1.36 11.23
N LEU A 272 8.15 -2.13 11.96
CA LEU A 272 6.92 -2.73 11.46
C LEU A 272 5.74 -2.31 12.34
N ILE A 273 4.68 -1.84 11.70
CA ILE A 273 3.38 -1.56 12.34
C ILE A 273 2.38 -2.54 11.76
N VAL A 274 1.78 -3.37 12.61
CA VAL A 274 0.73 -4.33 12.25
C VAL A 274 -0.61 -3.74 12.69
N GLY A 275 -1.46 -3.49 11.70
CA GLY A 275 -2.83 -3.05 11.90
C GLY A 275 -3.78 -4.22 12.10
N GLY A 276 -5.07 -4.01 11.86
CA GLY A 276 -6.06 -5.07 11.94
C GLY A 276 -5.85 -6.11 10.84
N ILE A 277 -5.53 -7.34 11.26
CA ILE A 277 -5.64 -8.53 10.41
C ILE A 277 -6.88 -9.25 10.89
N SER A 278 -7.99 -9.06 10.16
CA SER A 278 -9.32 -9.42 10.63
C SER A 278 -9.96 -10.54 9.79
N ASP A 279 -11.00 -11.16 10.35
CA ASP A 279 -11.76 -12.24 9.69
C ASP A 279 -10.85 -13.36 9.14
N VAL A 280 -9.78 -13.69 9.90
CA VAL A 280 -8.84 -14.75 9.54
C VAL A 280 -9.59 -16.07 9.48
N ARG A 281 -9.36 -16.82 8.40
CA ARG A 281 -10.03 -18.08 8.14
C ARG A 281 -9.23 -19.24 8.71
N GLU A 282 -9.91 -20.12 9.40
CA GLU A 282 -9.33 -21.37 9.90
C GLU A 282 -9.09 -22.35 8.75
N ASN A 283 -8.04 -23.14 8.85
CA ASN A 283 -7.77 -24.26 7.97
C ASN A 283 -8.43 -25.53 8.49
N ASP A 284 -8.76 -26.48 7.62
CA ASP A 284 -9.28 -27.81 8.04
C ASP A 284 -8.34 -28.50 9.03
N VAL A 285 -7.03 -28.31 8.87
CA VAL A 285 -6.00 -28.68 9.84
C VAL A 285 -5.40 -27.40 10.37
N ALA A 286 -5.45 -27.18 11.67
CA ALA A 286 -4.95 -25.97 12.31
C ALA A 286 -3.50 -25.67 11.88
N PHE A 287 -3.23 -24.41 11.55
CA PHE A 287 -1.89 -23.95 11.16
C PHE A 287 -0.91 -24.03 12.35
N GLY A 288 -1.42 -23.93 13.58
CA GLY A 288 -0.67 -24.12 14.82
C GLY A 288 0.11 -22.89 15.30
N LYS A 289 -0.17 -21.73 14.75
CA LYS A 289 0.37 -20.42 15.18
C LYS A 289 -0.69 -19.35 15.03
N THR A 290 -0.66 -18.37 15.93
CA THR A 290 -1.47 -17.15 15.75
C THR A 290 -0.89 -16.26 14.66
N VAL A 291 -1.65 -15.29 14.19
CA VAL A 291 -1.19 -14.31 13.18
C VAL A 291 0.02 -13.52 13.69
N GLU A 292 0.01 -13.17 14.98
CA GLU A 292 1.10 -12.44 15.62
C GLU A 292 2.39 -13.28 15.63
N GLU A 293 2.28 -14.57 15.96
CA GLU A 293 3.40 -15.51 15.93
C GLU A 293 3.94 -15.69 14.50
N ILE A 294 3.07 -15.74 13.50
CA ILE A 294 3.46 -15.80 12.08
C ILE A 294 4.25 -14.56 11.68
N VAL A 295 3.76 -13.37 12.05
CA VAL A 295 4.45 -12.10 11.79
C VAL A 295 5.82 -12.08 12.49
N LEU A 296 5.87 -12.42 13.77
CA LEU A 296 7.12 -12.45 14.55
C LEU A 296 8.14 -13.44 13.99
N ASP A 297 7.70 -14.61 13.53
CA ASP A 297 8.58 -15.58 12.87
C ASP A 297 9.20 -15.03 11.56
N ALA A 298 8.41 -14.30 10.78
CA ALA A 298 8.89 -13.69 9.55
C ALA A 298 10.00 -12.65 9.81
N VAL A 299 9.93 -11.95 10.96
CA VAL A 299 10.85 -10.84 11.28
C VAL A 299 11.79 -11.12 12.46
N LYS A 300 11.88 -12.35 12.95
CA LYS A 300 12.66 -12.70 14.16
C LYS A 300 14.16 -12.38 14.09
N GLU A 301 14.75 -12.39 12.90
CA GLU A 301 16.17 -12.15 12.67
C GLU A 301 16.53 -10.67 12.52
N TYR A 302 15.54 -9.77 12.50
CA TYR A 302 15.75 -8.33 12.35
C TYR A 302 15.58 -7.60 13.68
N ASP A 303 16.35 -6.55 13.93
CA ASP A 303 16.39 -5.86 15.22
C ASP A 303 15.47 -4.61 15.31
N PHE A 304 14.60 -4.40 14.34
CA PHE A 304 13.68 -3.26 14.38
C PHE A 304 12.48 -3.48 15.33
N PRO A 305 11.85 -2.39 15.83
CA PRO A 305 10.65 -2.47 16.65
C PRO A 305 9.44 -2.95 15.84
N VAL A 306 8.56 -3.74 16.50
CA VAL A 306 7.28 -4.19 15.94
C VAL A 306 6.16 -3.77 16.87
N SER A 307 5.16 -3.05 16.35
CA SER A 307 3.94 -2.70 17.06
C SER A 307 2.76 -3.44 16.48
N PHE A 308 2.03 -4.17 17.32
CA PHE A 308 0.77 -4.83 16.96
C PHE A 308 -0.43 -3.96 17.37
N ASP A 309 -1.62 -4.39 16.99
CA ASP A 309 -2.92 -3.79 17.34
C ASP A 309 -3.04 -2.30 16.99
N PHE A 310 -2.30 -1.87 15.97
CA PHE A 310 -2.45 -0.49 15.51
C PHE A 310 -3.88 -0.29 14.94
N PRO A 311 -4.63 0.73 15.39
CA PRO A 311 -6.02 0.92 14.98
C PRO A 311 -6.12 1.50 13.56
N ALA A 312 -5.79 0.69 12.55
CA ALA A 312 -5.96 0.96 11.13
C ALA A 312 -6.13 -0.34 10.35
N GLY A 313 -6.79 -0.29 9.20
CA GLY A 313 -7.09 -1.45 8.35
C GLY A 313 -8.57 -1.83 8.36
N HIS A 314 -8.88 -3.11 8.15
CA HIS A 314 -10.25 -3.63 8.08
C HIS A 314 -10.90 -3.82 9.45
N ILE A 315 -10.86 -2.79 10.26
CA ILE A 315 -11.47 -2.71 11.59
C ILE A 315 -12.35 -1.45 11.71
N ARG A 316 -13.24 -1.41 12.71
CA ARG A 316 -14.16 -0.27 12.88
C ARG A 316 -13.44 1.05 13.16
N ASP A 317 -12.47 1.06 14.06
CA ASP A 317 -11.63 2.25 14.39
C ASP A 317 -10.44 2.34 13.40
N ASN A 318 -10.72 2.45 12.09
CA ASN A 318 -9.69 2.58 11.06
C ASN A 318 -9.12 4.00 11.01
N ARG A 319 -8.16 4.29 11.89
CA ARG A 319 -7.53 5.62 12.00
C ARG A 319 -6.60 5.90 10.82
N THR A 320 -6.51 7.16 10.51
CA THR A 320 -5.80 7.67 9.35
C THR A 320 -4.28 7.58 9.50
N LEU A 321 -3.64 7.07 8.47
CA LEU A 321 -2.19 7.12 8.29
C LEU A 321 -1.86 7.97 7.05
N ILE A 322 -0.85 8.84 7.16
CA ILE A 322 -0.32 9.58 6.00
C ILE A 322 0.88 8.79 5.50
N LEU A 323 0.68 8.07 4.40
CA LEU A 323 1.73 7.28 3.77
C LEU A 323 2.72 8.19 3.04
N GLY A 324 4.00 7.88 3.18
CA GLY A 324 5.10 8.70 2.68
C GLY A 324 5.63 9.70 3.71
N ARG A 325 4.85 10.03 4.76
CA ARG A 325 5.28 10.97 5.79
C ARG A 325 6.22 10.33 6.80
N GLU A 326 7.19 11.11 7.26
CA GLU A 326 8.07 10.67 8.34
C GLU A 326 7.30 10.56 9.66
N ILE A 327 7.52 9.45 10.34
CA ILE A 327 7.00 9.15 11.68
C ILE A 327 8.12 8.74 12.63
N SER A 328 7.89 8.89 13.92
CA SER A 328 8.59 8.14 14.96
C SER A 328 7.69 7.04 15.50
N LEU A 329 8.26 5.85 15.63
CA LEU A 329 7.70 4.68 16.29
C LEU A 329 8.52 4.40 17.55
N LEU A 330 7.88 4.44 18.71
CA LEU A 330 8.46 4.01 19.99
C LEU A 330 7.62 2.86 20.51
N VAL A 331 8.24 1.71 20.70
CA VAL A 331 7.64 0.54 21.36
C VAL A 331 8.41 0.28 22.65
N LYS A 332 7.71 0.31 23.78
CA LYS A 332 8.30 0.09 25.10
C LYS A 332 7.27 -0.48 26.07
N GLU A 333 7.66 -1.52 26.82
CA GLU A 333 6.82 -2.11 27.86
C GLU A 333 5.41 -2.45 27.34
N ASN A 334 5.33 -3.18 26.23
CA ASN A 334 4.10 -3.58 25.54
C ASN A 334 3.24 -2.44 24.99
N LYS A 335 3.69 -1.18 25.07
CA LYS A 335 2.98 0.01 24.57
C LYS A 335 3.68 0.58 23.33
N ALA A 336 2.89 1.11 22.41
CA ALA A 336 3.47 1.80 21.28
C ALA A 336 2.93 3.24 21.10
N VAL A 337 3.81 4.10 20.62
CA VAL A 337 3.48 5.48 20.25
C VAL A 337 3.95 5.73 18.83
N VAL A 338 3.01 6.14 17.98
CA VAL A 338 3.28 6.57 16.61
C VAL A 338 3.01 8.06 16.52
N LYS A 339 4.01 8.84 16.10
CA LYS A 339 3.90 10.30 15.97
C LYS A 339 4.36 10.73 14.59
N PHE A 340 3.50 11.44 13.86
CA PHE A 340 3.87 12.10 12.60
C PHE A 340 4.73 13.33 12.92
N LEU A 341 5.90 13.45 12.25
CA LEU A 341 6.94 14.43 12.62
C LEU A 341 6.72 15.81 11.99
N LYS A 342 5.98 15.90 10.90
CA LYS A 342 5.63 17.17 10.24
C LYS A 342 4.12 17.27 10.01
#